data_22b81f417d3b6964f4b68653fb4c5b18
#
_entry.id   22b81f417d3b6964f4b68653fb4c5b18
#
_cell.length_a   1.000
_cell.length_b   1.000
_cell.length_c   1.000
_cell.angle_alpha   90.00
_cell.angle_beta   90.00
_cell.angle_gamma   90.00
#
_symmetry.space_group_name_H-M   'P 1'
#
loop_
_entity.id
_entity.type
_entity.pdbx_description
1 polymer ?
#
loop_
_entity_poly.entity_id
_entity_poly.type
_entity_poly.pdbx_seq_one_letter_code
_entity_poly.pdbx_strand_id
1 'polypeptide(L)'
;MKTLMIYGATGYTGRMAAAHAKESGLKLVLAGRDEAPLQALATRLGVEYRVFALDNAGGVDYGLQDIAVLLNCAGPFAHTAGALMEACLRTSVHYLDIAAELESYQLAERHDLSATDAGVMLMPGSGGSVAMLGSLAARAAERVPPPVAIRIALHVAGSMSRGSALSASQHVTATCLMRKGDVLTPRAPDALRDLDFGKGLLSCFPVTLPDLITIARQTGVADIETYVHVSGSAFHEGGIDALPDGPTAQERADNRYQAAVEVVSAEGAITRAVLDTVNGYSFTPLAAVVAARRVLAGEARPGFQTPVGVFGSDFAETIADTRITFIDPATPASR
;
A
#
# COMPACT_ATOMS: atom_id res chain seq x y z
N MET A 1 13.08 -23.92 5.99
CA MET A 1 12.76 -22.72 5.16
C MET A 1 11.61 -21.99 5.84
N LYS A 2 11.73 -20.68 6.09
CA LYS A 2 10.68 -19.88 6.71
C LYS A 2 9.43 -19.83 5.81
N THR A 3 8.22 -19.83 6.40
CA THR A 3 6.95 -19.96 5.67
C THR A 3 6.22 -18.63 5.60
N LEU A 4 5.73 -18.27 4.40
CA LEU A 4 4.78 -17.17 4.16
C LEU A 4 3.35 -17.71 4.29
N MET A 5 2.49 -17.03 5.03
CA MET A 5 1.05 -17.21 4.94
C MET A 5 0.41 -16.03 4.21
N ILE A 6 -0.53 -16.29 3.30
CA ILE A 6 -1.39 -15.28 2.70
C ILE A 6 -2.81 -15.50 3.21
N TYR A 7 -3.30 -14.59 4.08
CA TYR A 7 -4.68 -14.56 4.53
C TYR A 7 -5.55 -13.75 3.58
N GLY A 8 -6.75 -14.22 3.27
CA GLY A 8 -7.59 -13.63 2.21
C GLY A 8 -7.10 -14.03 0.81
N ALA A 9 -6.48 -15.21 0.70
CA ALA A 9 -5.86 -15.69 -0.54
C ALA A 9 -6.85 -15.86 -1.71
N THR A 10 -8.14 -16.06 -1.45
CA THR A 10 -9.18 -16.23 -2.47
C THR A 10 -9.71 -14.90 -3.03
N GLY A 11 -9.38 -13.75 -2.42
CA GLY A 11 -9.71 -12.44 -2.93
C GLY A 11 -8.94 -12.08 -4.22
N TYR A 12 -9.37 -11.03 -4.91
CA TYR A 12 -8.79 -10.62 -6.20
C TYR A 12 -7.25 -10.45 -6.13
N THR A 13 -6.75 -9.59 -5.24
CA THR A 13 -5.30 -9.36 -5.06
C THR A 13 -4.62 -10.55 -4.40
N GLY A 14 -5.29 -11.23 -3.46
CA GLY A 14 -4.77 -12.41 -2.77
C GLY A 14 -4.42 -13.55 -3.73
N ARG A 15 -5.26 -13.82 -4.74
CA ARG A 15 -5.00 -14.83 -5.77
C ARG A 15 -3.74 -14.50 -6.59
N MET A 16 -3.54 -13.23 -6.93
CA MET A 16 -2.35 -12.80 -7.67
C MET A 16 -1.09 -12.88 -6.80
N ALA A 17 -1.16 -12.44 -5.54
CA ALA A 17 -0.06 -12.56 -4.59
C ALA A 17 0.33 -14.03 -4.36
N ALA A 18 -0.66 -14.93 -4.23
CA ALA A 18 -0.41 -16.37 -4.08
C ALA A 18 0.30 -16.97 -5.29
N ALA A 19 -0.11 -16.59 -6.51
CA ALA A 19 0.56 -17.04 -7.74
C ALA A 19 2.00 -16.55 -7.79
N HIS A 20 2.26 -15.25 -7.56
CA HIS A 20 3.60 -14.68 -7.57
C HIS A 20 4.50 -15.27 -6.47
N ALA A 21 3.96 -15.51 -5.26
CA ALA A 21 4.71 -16.15 -4.18
C ALA A 21 5.15 -17.56 -4.55
N LYS A 22 4.26 -18.34 -5.20
CA LYS A 22 4.58 -19.68 -5.70
C LYS A 22 5.63 -19.65 -6.81
N GLU A 23 5.47 -18.78 -7.80
CA GLU A 23 6.42 -18.58 -8.89
C GLU A 23 7.81 -18.15 -8.38
N SER A 24 7.84 -17.37 -7.30
CA SER A 24 9.08 -16.96 -6.63
C SER A 24 9.72 -18.05 -5.75
N GLY A 25 9.16 -19.27 -5.72
CA GLY A 25 9.69 -20.41 -4.98
C GLY A 25 9.54 -20.30 -3.46
N LEU A 26 8.65 -19.45 -2.94
CA LEU A 26 8.43 -19.29 -1.51
C LEU A 26 7.67 -20.50 -0.94
N LYS A 27 8.04 -20.93 0.29
CA LYS A 27 7.21 -21.86 1.05
C LYS A 27 5.94 -21.12 1.48
N LEU A 28 4.79 -21.57 0.97
CA LEU A 28 3.54 -20.83 1.02
C LEU A 28 2.43 -21.65 1.67
N VAL A 29 1.65 -21.00 2.56
CA VAL A 29 0.37 -21.47 3.08
C VAL A 29 -0.69 -20.46 2.73
N LEU A 30 -1.81 -20.91 2.16
CA LEU A 30 -2.97 -20.06 1.89
C LEU A 30 -3.92 -20.09 3.10
N ALA A 31 -4.54 -18.94 3.43
CA ALA A 31 -5.49 -18.89 4.53
C ALA A 31 -6.71 -18.02 4.19
N GLY A 32 -7.82 -18.34 4.86
CA GLY A 32 -9.09 -17.63 4.70
C GLY A 32 -10.23 -18.33 5.44
N ARG A 33 -11.45 -17.80 5.31
CA ARG A 33 -12.64 -18.30 6.02
C ARG A 33 -13.35 -19.41 5.27
N ASP A 34 -13.36 -19.35 3.94
CA ASP A 34 -14.19 -20.19 3.07
C ASP A 34 -13.37 -21.35 2.52
N GLU A 35 -13.66 -22.57 2.98
CA GLU A 35 -12.87 -23.77 2.70
C GLU A 35 -12.85 -24.12 1.20
N ALA A 36 -14.01 -24.22 0.56
CA ALA A 36 -14.09 -24.75 -0.80
C ALA A 36 -13.26 -23.93 -1.83
N PRO A 37 -13.38 -22.57 -1.92
CA PRO A 37 -12.56 -21.81 -2.85
C PRO A 37 -11.09 -21.79 -2.45
N LEU A 38 -10.78 -21.89 -1.15
CA LEU A 38 -9.41 -21.92 -0.65
C LEU A 38 -8.72 -23.26 -1.03
N GLN A 39 -9.40 -24.38 -0.83
CA GLN A 39 -8.95 -25.71 -1.23
C GLN A 39 -8.70 -25.79 -2.74
N ALA A 40 -9.64 -25.27 -3.55
CA ALA A 40 -9.50 -25.25 -5.01
C ALA A 40 -8.25 -24.47 -5.45
N LEU A 41 -8.00 -23.30 -4.83
CA LEU A 41 -6.81 -22.47 -5.11
C LEU A 41 -5.53 -23.19 -4.67
N ALA A 42 -5.52 -23.77 -3.47
CA ALA A 42 -4.37 -24.50 -2.92
C ALA A 42 -4.00 -25.72 -3.76
N THR A 43 -4.99 -26.51 -4.19
CA THR A 43 -4.81 -27.64 -5.09
C THR A 43 -4.19 -27.20 -6.42
N ARG A 44 -4.72 -26.12 -7.03
CA ARG A 44 -4.20 -25.58 -8.30
C ARG A 44 -2.74 -25.14 -8.19
N LEU A 45 -2.35 -24.53 -7.06
CA LEU A 45 -0.99 -24.05 -6.84
C LEU A 45 -0.06 -25.11 -6.24
N GLY A 46 -0.58 -26.26 -5.79
CA GLY A 46 0.19 -27.31 -5.11
C GLY A 46 0.81 -26.80 -3.82
N VAL A 47 0.00 -26.18 -2.93
CA VAL A 47 0.43 -25.61 -1.65
C VAL A 47 -0.53 -25.99 -0.53
N GLU A 48 -0.09 -25.84 0.73
CA GLU A 48 -0.92 -26.05 1.91
C GLU A 48 -1.95 -24.93 2.07
N TYR A 49 -3.07 -25.22 2.78
CA TYR A 49 -4.03 -24.22 3.18
C TYR A 49 -4.52 -24.43 4.62
N ARG A 50 -5.00 -23.35 5.23
CA ARG A 50 -5.59 -23.33 6.58
C ARG A 50 -6.87 -22.52 6.58
N VAL A 51 -7.92 -23.07 7.18
CA VAL A 51 -9.25 -22.42 7.28
C VAL A 51 -9.44 -21.93 8.70
N PHE A 52 -9.60 -20.63 8.88
CA PHE A 52 -9.96 -20.02 10.15
C PHE A 52 -10.60 -18.64 9.96
N ALA A 53 -11.53 -18.31 10.88
CA ALA A 53 -12.12 -16.99 11.00
C ALA A 53 -11.35 -16.16 12.04
N LEU A 54 -11.62 -14.84 12.10
CA LEU A 54 -10.90 -13.92 12.98
C LEU A 54 -11.62 -13.61 14.30
N ASP A 55 -12.77 -14.20 14.53
CA ASP A 55 -13.61 -14.04 15.73
C ASP A 55 -13.15 -14.89 16.92
N ASN A 56 -12.18 -15.79 16.72
CA ASN A 56 -11.60 -16.66 17.74
C ASN A 56 -10.07 -16.48 17.79
N ALA A 57 -9.57 -15.74 18.77
CA ALA A 57 -8.14 -15.47 18.90
C ALA A 57 -7.28 -16.75 18.98
N GLY A 58 -7.71 -17.77 19.75
CA GLY A 58 -6.99 -19.04 19.84
C GLY A 58 -6.94 -19.80 18.53
N GLY A 59 -7.99 -19.73 17.73
CA GLY A 59 -8.03 -20.29 16.36
C GLY A 59 -7.08 -19.57 15.41
N VAL A 60 -6.98 -18.25 15.52
CA VAL A 60 -6.01 -17.45 14.73
C VAL A 60 -4.59 -17.81 15.14
N ASP A 61 -4.28 -17.85 16.44
CA ASP A 61 -2.94 -18.20 16.95
C ASP A 61 -2.53 -19.62 16.50
N TYR A 62 -3.45 -20.59 16.56
CA TYR A 62 -3.23 -21.93 16.00
C TYR A 62 -2.97 -21.91 14.49
N GLY A 63 -3.74 -21.09 13.76
CA GLY A 63 -3.56 -20.89 12.33
C GLY A 63 -2.18 -20.35 11.96
N LEU A 64 -1.53 -19.59 12.83
CA LEU A 64 -0.21 -18.99 12.62
C LEU A 64 0.99 -19.87 13.06
N GLN A 65 0.76 -21.09 13.57
CA GLN A 65 1.87 -21.98 13.94
C GLN A 65 2.78 -22.26 12.74
N ASP A 66 4.10 -22.23 12.98
CA ASP A 66 5.17 -22.43 11.98
C ASP A 66 5.17 -21.41 10.81
N ILE A 67 4.48 -20.29 10.97
CA ILE A 67 4.51 -19.16 10.03
C ILE A 67 5.56 -18.14 10.49
N ALA A 68 6.35 -17.62 9.58
CA ALA A 68 7.31 -16.56 9.84
C ALA A 68 6.79 -15.18 9.43
N VAL A 69 6.00 -15.11 8.35
CA VAL A 69 5.43 -13.88 7.81
C VAL A 69 3.99 -14.13 7.42
N LEU A 70 3.09 -13.25 7.88
CA LEU A 70 1.71 -13.18 7.44
C LEU A 70 1.55 -11.99 6.48
N LEU A 71 1.04 -12.23 5.28
CA LEU A 71 0.56 -11.21 4.36
C LEU A 71 -0.97 -11.21 4.37
N ASN A 72 -1.57 -10.16 4.92
CA ASN A 72 -3.02 -9.98 4.93
C ASN A 72 -3.50 -9.32 3.64
N CYS A 73 -4.31 -10.03 2.87
CA CYS A 73 -4.98 -9.57 1.64
C CYS A 73 -6.51 -9.50 1.82
N ALA A 74 -7.03 -9.62 3.05
CA ALA A 74 -8.46 -9.65 3.34
C ALA A 74 -9.00 -8.27 3.73
N GLY A 75 -9.46 -7.51 2.76
CA GLY A 75 -10.20 -6.27 3.02
C GLY A 75 -11.69 -6.53 3.37
N PRO A 76 -12.41 -5.54 3.96
CA PRO A 76 -11.92 -4.28 4.50
C PRO A 76 -10.96 -4.47 5.70
N PHE A 77 -9.85 -3.75 5.70
CA PHE A 77 -8.80 -3.96 6.70
C PHE A 77 -9.19 -3.48 8.09
N ALA A 78 -10.13 -2.54 8.19
CA ALA A 78 -10.74 -2.14 9.46
C ALA A 78 -11.30 -3.33 10.26
N HIS A 79 -11.68 -4.44 9.59
CA HIS A 79 -12.24 -5.64 10.22
C HIS A 79 -11.22 -6.77 10.40
N THR A 80 -10.07 -6.72 9.75
CA THR A 80 -9.13 -7.84 9.74
C THR A 80 -7.77 -7.50 10.33
N ALA A 81 -7.30 -6.26 10.19
CA ALA A 81 -5.95 -5.88 10.59
C ALA A 81 -5.73 -6.06 12.10
N GLY A 82 -6.70 -5.63 12.94
CA GLY A 82 -6.57 -5.69 14.40
C GLY A 82 -6.33 -7.10 14.91
N ALA A 83 -7.23 -8.02 14.60
CA ALA A 83 -7.14 -9.41 15.05
C ALA A 83 -5.85 -10.09 14.57
N LEU A 84 -5.43 -9.82 13.32
CA LEU A 84 -4.22 -10.41 12.75
C LEU A 84 -2.93 -9.77 13.30
N MET A 85 -2.87 -8.45 13.52
CA MET A 85 -1.72 -7.80 14.15
C MET A 85 -1.52 -8.32 15.58
N GLU A 86 -2.59 -8.39 16.39
CA GLU A 86 -2.54 -8.90 17.75
C GLU A 86 -2.10 -10.37 17.79
N ALA A 87 -2.59 -11.22 16.89
CA ALA A 87 -2.16 -12.60 16.78
C ALA A 87 -0.67 -12.70 16.40
N CYS A 88 -0.21 -11.87 15.46
CA CYS A 88 1.20 -11.79 15.07
C CYS A 88 2.10 -11.39 16.24
N LEU A 89 1.66 -10.46 17.10
CA LEU A 89 2.38 -10.09 18.32
C LEU A 89 2.49 -11.28 19.30
N ARG A 90 1.38 -12.03 19.51
CA ARG A 90 1.37 -13.18 20.42
C ARG A 90 2.18 -14.37 19.90
N THR A 91 2.26 -14.56 18.59
CA THR A 91 2.89 -15.73 17.94
C THR A 91 4.27 -15.44 17.36
N SER A 92 4.80 -14.22 17.53
CA SER A 92 6.09 -13.77 16.99
C SER A 92 6.19 -13.90 15.46
N VAL A 93 5.08 -13.64 14.75
CA VAL A 93 4.98 -13.63 13.29
C VAL A 93 5.08 -12.19 12.79
N HIS A 94 5.85 -11.92 11.74
CA HIS A 94 5.87 -10.60 11.13
C HIS A 94 4.58 -10.35 10.32
N TYR A 95 3.98 -9.18 10.48
CA TYR A 95 2.74 -8.78 9.81
C TYR A 95 3.01 -7.85 8.63
N LEU A 96 2.46 -8.20 7.48
CA LEU A 96 2.38 -7.37 6.29
C LEU A 96 0.93 -7.32 5.81
N ASP A 97 0.52 -6.22 5.19
CA ASP A 97 -0.76 -6.15 4.48
C ASP A 97 -0.66 -5.27 3.22
N ILE A 98 -1.80 -5.11 2.54
CA ILE A 98 -1.96 -4.28 1.35
C ILE A 98 -3.01 -3.19 1.58
N ALA A 99 -3.23 -2.78 2.82
CA ALA A 99 -4.21 -1.77 3.19
C ALA A 99 -3.89 -0.40 2.58
N ALA A 100 -4.94 0.32 2.19
CA ALA A 100 -4.90 1.74 1.87
C ALA A 100 -5.74 2.57 2.87
N GLU A 101 -6.20 1.94 3.94
CA GLU A 101 -7.05 2.50 4.98
C GLU A 101 -6.19 3.08 6.10
N LEU A 102 -6.36 4.36 6.42
CA LEU A 102 -5.55 5.09 7.41
C LEU A 102 -5.53 4.42 8.78
N GLU A 103 -6.65 3.82 9.18
CA GLU A 103 -6.86 3.18 10.48
C GLU A 103 -5.90 2.01 10.72
N SER A 104 -5.55 1.25 9.68
CA SER A 104 -4.58 0.15 9.77
C SER A 104 -3.19 0.65 10.17
N TYR A 105 -2.80 1.82 9.68
CA TYR A 105 -1.51 2.44 9.99
C TYR A 105 -1.50 3.07 11.38
N GLN A 106 -2.57 3.74 11.75
CA GLN A 106 -2.75 4.24 13.12
C GLN A 106 -2.75 3.10 14.14
N LEU A 107 -3.32 1.95 13.78
CA LEU A 107 -3.29 0.75 14.64
C LEU A 107 -1.86 0.22 14.79
N ALA A 108 -1.13 0.08 13.69
CA ALA A 108 0.27 -0.35 13.72
C ALA A 108 1.15 0.63 14.53
N GLU A 109 0.89 1.94 14.41
CA GLU A 109 1.58 2.98 15.18
C GLU A 109 1.31 2.84 16.69
N ARG A 110 0.06 2.56 17.08
CA ARG A 110 -0.29 2.27 18.50
C ARG A 110 0.41 1.02 19.06
N HIS A 111 0.66 0.04 18.20
CA HIS A 111 1.34 -1.20 18.58
C HIS A 111 2.87 -1.13 18.43
N ASP A 112 3.47 0.00 18.06
CA ASP A 112 4.91 0.15 17.74
C ASP A 112 5.81 -0.41 18.87
N LEU A 113 5.57 0.02 20.10
CA LEU A 113 6.34 -0.45 21.28
C LEU A 113 6.13 -1.94 21.54
N SER A 114 4.88 -2.40 21.57
CA SER A 114 4.58 -3.83 21.78
C SER A 114 5.18 -4.72 20.70
N ALA A 115 5.20 -4.23 19.46
CA ALA A 115 5.80 -4.95 18.35
C ALA A 115 7.34 -4.97 18.44
N THR A 116 7.93 -3.88 18.91
CA THR A 116 9.37 -3.82 19.18
C THR A 116 9.77 -4.80 20.28
N ASP A 117 9.04 -4.83 21.38
CA ASP A 117 9.29 -5.73 22.53
C ASP A 117 9.10 -7.21 22.14
N ALA A 118 8.12 -7.51 21.28
CA ALA A 118 7.88 -8.86 20.76
C ALA A 118 8.87 -9.29 19.65
N GLY A 119 9.73 -8.40 19.16
CA GLY A 119 10.60 -8.65 18.02
C GLY A 119 9.85 -8.79 16.69
N VAL A 120 8.62 -8.26 16.60
CA VAL A 120 7.72 -8.38 15.45
C VAL A 120 7.74 -7.11 14.62
N MET A 121 7.77 -7.25 13.31
CA MET A 121 7.54 -6.14 12.37
C MET A 121 6.06 -6.04 12.02
N LEU A 122 5.49 -4.85 12.10
CA LEU A 122 4.18 -4.49 11.57
C LEU A 122 4.38 -3.55 10.37
N MET A 123 4.08 -4.02 9.17
CA MET A 123 4.23 -3.24 7.93
C MET A 123 2.91 -3.23 7.15
N PRO A 124 1.94 -2.38 7.54
CA PRO A 124 0.77 -2.13 6.71
C PRO A 124 1.19 -1.47 5.39
N GLY A 125 0.48 -1.80 4.30
CA GLY A 125 0.77 -1.26 2.98
C GLY A 125 2.10 -1.71 2.38
N SER A 126 2.50 -2.96 2.59
CA SER A 126 3.73 -3.53 2.01
C SER A 126 3.76 -3.55 0.48
N GLY A 127 2.61 -3.27 -0.15
CA GLY A 127 2.42 -3.07 -1.59
C GLY A 127 1.56 -1.82 -1.85
N GLY A 128 1.05 -1.67 -3.04
CA GLY A 128 0.10 -0.61 -3.40
C GLY A 128 0.66 0.81 -3.34
N SER A 129 -0.22 1.78 -3.05
CA SER A 129 0.12 3.21 -3.11
C SER A 129 1.25 3.59 -2.16
N VAL A 130 1.26 3.07 -0.93
CA VAL A 130 2.29 3.40 0.08
C VAL A 130 3.71 3.05 -0.39
N ALA A 131 3.88 1.92 -1.08
CA ALA A 131 5.19 1.58 -1.65
C ALA A 131 5.57 2.53 -2.79
N MET A 132 4.62 2.90 -3.67
CA MET A 132 4.84 3.81 -4.78
C MET A 132 5.11 5.24 -4.30
N LEU A 133 4.17 5.81 -3.53
CA LEU A 133 4.24 7.20 -3.07
C LEU A 133 5.36 7.41 -2.06
N GLY A 134 5.59 6.43 -1.18
CA GLY A 134 6.70 6.47 -0.23
C GLY A 134 8.06 6.54 -0.93
N SER A 135 8.30 5.69 -1.96
CA SER A 135 9.53 5.72 -2.75
C SER A 135 9.69 7.05 -3.49
N LEU A 136 8.64 7.53 -4.15
CA LEU A 136 8.67 8.79 -4.87
C LEU A 136 8.96 9.98 -3.95
N ALA A 137 8.27 10.06 -2.80
CA ALA A 137 8.45 11.12 -1.82
C ALA A 137 9.87 11.11 -1.21
N ALA A 138 10.38 9.94 -0.81
CA ALA A 138 11.72 9.81 -0.25
C ALA A 138 12.80 10.22 -1.26
N ARG A 139 12.73 9.69 -2.50
CA ARG A 139 13.68 10.04 -3.58
C ARG A 139 13.67 11.53 -3.90
N ALA A 140 12.51 12.18 -3.86
CA ALA A 140 12.40 13.61 -4.08
C ALA A 140 12.94 14.41 -2.88
N ALA A 141 12.61 14.00 -1.65
CA ALA A 141 13.06 14.65 -0.43
C ALA A 141 14.59 14.58 -0.25
N GLU A 142 15.25 13.50 -0.65
CA GLU A 142 16.72 13.35 -0.64
C GLU A 142 17.45 14.44 -1.46
N ARG A 143 16.77 15.08 -2.42
CA ARG A 143 17.32 16.17 -3.25
C ARG A 143 17.04 17.57 -2.73
N VAL A 144 16.32 17.69 -1.62
CA VAL A 144 15.86 18.96 -1.05
C VAL A 144 16.25 19.06 0.42
N PRO A 145 17.46 19.53 0.77
CA PRO A 145 17.87 19.73 2.16
C PRO A 145 17.62 21.18 2.62
N PRO A 146 16.87 21.42 3.71
CA PRO A 146 15.88 20.51 4.33
C PRO A 146 14.51 20.62 3.64
N PRO A 147 13.86 19.47 3.38
CA PRO A 147 12.48 19.49 2.89
C PRO A 147 11.52 19.92 4.01
N VAL A 148 10.56 20.79 3.70
CA VAL A 148 9.59 21.30 4.69
C VAL A 148 8.15 20.94 4.37
N ALA A 149 7.82 20.71 3.10
CA ALA A 149 6.49 20.29 2.69
C ALA A 149 6.53 19.32 1.50
N ILE A 150 5.59 18.37 1.48
CA ILE A 150 5.39 17.41 0.38
C ILE A 150 3.95 17.46 -0.09
N ARG A 151 3.75 17.59 -1.40
CA ARG A 151 2.45 17.46 -2.07
C ARG A 151 2.56 16.33 -3.07
N ILE A 152 1.70 15.33 -2.94
CA ILE A 152 1.83 14.11 -3.72
C ILE A 152 0.47 13.64 -4.22
N ALA A 153 0.41 13.23 -5.48
CA ALA A 153 -0.80 12.71 -6.10
C ALA A 153 -0.57 11.35 -6.74
N LEU A 154 -1.59 10.49 -6.62
CA LEU A 154 -1.68 9.24 -7.36
C LEU A 154 -2.64 9.42 -8.53
N HIS A 155 -2.22 9.06 -9.74
CA HIS A 155 -3.10 8.91 -10.89
C HIS A 155 -3.57 7.46 -10.99
N VAL A 156 -4.86 7.26 -10.73
CA VAL A 156 -5.55 5.97 -10.86
C VAL A 156 -6.22 5.91 -12.22
N ALA A 157 -5.77 4.99 -13.06
CA ALA A 157 -6.30 4.78 -14.40
C ALA A 157 -7.06 3.45 -14.49
N GLY A 158 -8.17 3.44 -15.23
CA GLY A 158 -8.98 2.25 -15.47
C GLY A 158 -10.03 1.99 -14.37
N SER A 159 -10.44 0.73 -14.22
CA SER A 159 -11.50 0.32 -13.30
C SER A 159 -10.98 -0.07 -11.92
N MET A 160 -11.84 0.05 -10.89
CA MET A 160 -11.55 -0.38 -9.52
C MET A 160 -12.02 -1.81 -9.26
N SER A 161 -11.34 -2.53 -8.36
CA SER A 161 -11.83 -3.80 -7.84
C SER A 161 -13.00 -3.59 -6.89
N ARG A 162 -13.87 -4.59 -6.76
CA ARG A 162 -14.98 -4.57 -5.78
C ARG A 162 -14.47 -4.32 -4.36
N GLY A 163 -13.35 -4.94 -3.98
CA GLY A 163 -12.72 -4.71 -2.66
C GLY A 163 -12.30 -3.26 -2.45
N SER A 164 -11.66 -2.63 -3.45
CA SER A 164 -11.28 -1.21 -3.38
C SER A 164 -12.49 -0.28 -3.35
N ALA A 165 -13.54 -0.59 -4.14
CA ALA A 165 -14.78 0.17 -4.13
C ALA A 165 -15.50 0.08 -2.78
N LEU A 166 -15.51 -1.10 -2.15
CA LEU A 166 -16.09 -1.29 -0.81
C LEU A 166 -15.32 -0.50 0.25
N SER A 167 -13.98 -0.59 0.28
CA SER A 167 -13.15 0.22 1.19
C SER A 167 -13.36 1.73 0.95
N ALA A 168 -13.36 2.19 -0.30
CA ALA A 168 -13.60 3.59 -0.62
C ALA A 168 -14.99 4.07 -0.15
N SER A 169 -16.04 3.27 -0.33
CA SER A 169 -17.41 3.64 0.08
C SER A 169 -17.56 3.83 1.58
N GLN A 170 -16.80 3.10 2.39
CA GLN A 170 -16.79 3.24 3.85
C GLN A 170 -16.07 4.52 4.31
N HIS A 171 -15.22 5.11 3.46
CA HIS A 171 -14.40 6.29 3.79
C HIS A 171 -14.86 7.58 3.10
N VAL A 172 -15.77 7.51 2.10
CA VAL A 172 -16.27 8.69 1.33
C VAL A 172 -16.98 9.74 2.23
N THR A 173 -17.52 9.33 3.37
CA THR A 173 -18.15 10.25 4.34
C THR A 173 -17.17 10.84 5.34
N ALA A 174 -15.92 10.40 5.32
CA ALA A 174 -14.90 10.86 6.25
C ALA A 174 -14.39 12.26 5.85
N THR A 175 -14.04 13.05 6.85
CA THR A 175 -13.38 14.33 6.66
C THR A 175 -12.06 14.13 5.90
N CYS A 176 -11.85 14.90 4.81
CA CYS A 176 -10.57 14.88 4.12
C CYS A 176 -9.47 15.47 5.03
N LEU A 177 -8.36 14.75 5.18
CA LEU A 177 -7.25 15.13 6.06
C LEU A 177 -6.01 15.52 5.26
N MET A 178 -5.19 16.37 5.88
CA MET A 178 -3.79 16.61 5.53
C MET A 178 -2.95 16.51 6.81
N ARG A 179 -1.64 16.37 6.70
CA ARG A 179 -0.73 16.52 7.83
C ARG A 179 -0.20 17.95 7.87
N LYS A 180 -0.34 18.61 9.01
CA LYS A 180 0.20 19.93 9.28
C LYS A 180 0.94 19.93 10.61
N GLY A 181 2.25 20.16 10.55
CA GLY A 181 3.08 19.85 11.70
C GLY A 181 2.98 18.35 12.03
N ASP A 182 2.86 18.02 13.30
CA ASP A 182 2.74 16.62 13.74
C ASP A 182 1.29 16.12 13.82
N VAL A 183 0.31 16.88 13.29
CA VAL A 183 -1.12 16.61 13.47
C VAL A 183 -1.83 16.37 12.14
N LEU A 184 -2.72 15.37 12.11
CA LEU A 184 -3.67 15.21 11.03
C LEU A 184 -4.79 16.23 11.19
N THR A 185 -4.94 17.13 10.22
CA THR A 185 -5.83 18.28 10.27
C THR A 185 -6.86 18.20 9.14
N PRO A 186 -8.14 18.49 9.41
CA PRO A 186 -9.16 18.59 8.39
C PRO A 186 -8.83 19.65 7.33
N ARG A 187 -9.17 19.33 6.07
CA ARG A 187 -9.12 20.29 4.96
C ARG A 187 -10.37 20.21 4.08
N ALA A 188 -10.59 21.27 3.31
CA ALA A 188 -11.71 21.32 2.37
C ALA A 188 -11.57 20.23 1.28
N PRO A 189 -12.63 19.44 1.02
CA PRO A 189 -12.58 18.35 0.04
C PRO A 189 -12.58 18.85 -1.42
N ASP A 190 -12.88 20.11 -1.65
CA ASP A 190 -12.91 20.79 -2.96
C ASP A 190 -11.65 21.62 -3.25
N ALA A 191 -10.64 21.57 -2.37
CA ALA A 191 -9.37 22.24 -2.56
C ALA A 191 -8.51 21.54 -3.63
N LEU A 192 -8.92 21.64 -4.90
CA LEU A 192 -8.23 21.06 -6.05
C LEU A 192 -6.81 21.60 -6.17
N ARG A 193 -5.92 20.78 -6.71
CA ARG A 193 -4.55 21.17 -7.01
C ARG A 193 -4.10 20.57 -8.34
N ASP A 194 -3.47 21.39 -9.15
CA ASP A 194 -2.82 20.94 -10.37
C ASP A 194 -1.40 20.45 -10.05
N LEU A 195 -1.07 19.23 -10.48
CA LEU A 195 0.25 18.62 -10.34
C LEU A 195 0.73 18.15 -11.71
N ASP A 196 2.04 18.26 -11.96
CA ASP A 196 2.65 17.85 -13.23
C ASP A 196 3.06 16.37 -13.20
N PHE A 197 2.44 15.57 -14.07
CA PHE A 197 2.75 14.15 -14.25
C PHE A 197 3.76 13.90 -15.37
N GLY A 198 4.54 14.91 -15.76
CA GLY A 198 5.57 14.82 -16.78
C GLY A 198 5.06 15.01 -18.22
N LYS A 199 3.75 15.12 -18.40
CA LYS A 199 3.08 15.41 -19.68
C LYS A 199 2.16 16.62 -19.59
N GLY A 200 2.31 17.40 -18.55
CA GLY A 200 1.49 18.57 -18.25
C GLY A 200 0.74 18.43 -16.92
N LEU A 201 0.07 19.51 -16.55
CA LEU A 201 -0.68 19.63 -15.32
C LEU A 201 -2.01 18.85 -15.41
N LEU A 202 -2.32 18.08 -14.37
CA LEU A 202 -3.60 17.42 -14.18
C LEU A 202 -4.21 17.92 -12.86
N SER A 203 -5.52 18.20 -12.91
CA SER A 203 -6.26 18.61 -11.71
C SER A 203 -6.51 17.41 -10.80
N CYS A 204 -6.11 17.54 -9.55
CA CYS A 204 -6.14 16.48 -8.55
C CYS A 204 -7.07 16.84 -7.41
N PHE A 205 -7.87 15.88 -6.95
CA PHE A 205 -8.75 16.02 -5.80
C PHE A 205 -8.00 15.70 -4.51
N PRO A 206 -8.22 16.44 -3.42
CA PRO A 206 -7.67 16.08 -2.11
C PRO A 206 -8.28 14.77 -1.62
N VAL A 207 -7.45 13.90 -1.04
CA VAL A 207 -7.86 12.61 -0.49
C VAL A 207 -7.04 12.30 0.75
N THR A 208 -7.65 11.61 1.72
CA THR A 208 -6.92 11.08 2.88
C THR A 208 -6.27 9.76 2.47
N LEU A 209 -4.94 9.74 2.42
CA LEU A 209 -4.16 8.51 2.22
C LEU A 209 -3.30 8.21 3.45
N PRO A 210 -2.98 6.95 3.73
CA PRO A 210 -2.08 6.57 4.81
C PRO A 210 -0.66 7.15 4.66
N ASP A 211 -0.34 7.63 3.48
CA ASP A 211 0.88 8.33 3.13
C ASP A 211 1.13 9.58 3.99
N LEU A 212 0.08 10.18 4.56
CA LEU A 212 0.18 11.23 5.58
C LEU A 212 0.95 10.79 6.84
N ILE A 213 0.92 9.47 7.16
CA ILE A 213 1.66 8.88 8.28
C ILE A 213 3.02 8.37 7.78
N THR A 214 3.00 7.57 6.70
CA THR A 214 4.19 6.82 6.27
C THR A 214 5.28 7.73 5.69
N ILE A 215 4.91 8.74 4.91
CA ILE A 215 5.87 9.72 4.38
C ILE A 215 6.47 10.56 5.52
N ALA A 216 5.66 11.02 6.47
CA ALA A 216 6.18 11.74 7.63
C ALA A 216 7.20 10.91 8.42
N ARG A 217 6.86 9.63 8.69
CA ARG A 217 7.73 8.71 9.43
C ARG A 217 9.08 8.48 8.73
N GLN A 218 9.12 8.40 7.41
CA GLN A 218 10.35 8.09 6.67
C GLN A 218 11.16 9.30 6.26
N THR A 219 10.53 10.49 6.08
CA THR A 219 11.21 11.71 5.60
C THR A 219 11.42 12.75 6.69
N GLY A 220 10.70 12.67 7.79
CA GLY A 220 10.66 13.71 8.83
C GLY A 220 9.93 15.00 8.41
N VAL A 221 9.32 15.03 7.22
CA VAL A 221 8.58 16.20 6.74
C VAL A 221 7.25 16.32 7.47
N ALA A 222 7.00 17.50 8.03
CA ALA A 222 5.84 17.73 8.88
C ALA A 222 4.57 18.12 8.10
N ASP A 223 4.70 18.80 6.95
CA ASP A 223 3.57 19.27 6.14
C ASP A 223 3.41 18.38 4.90
N ILE A 224 2.32 17.59 4.88
CA ILE A 224 2.06 16.63 3.79
C ILE A 224 0.61 16.72 3.34
N GLU A 225 0.44 16.81 2.03
CA GLU A 225 -0.86 16.82 1.37
C GLU A 225 -0.91 15.70 0.32
N THR A 226 -1.98 14.91 0.35
CA THR A 226 -2.19 13.79 -0.58
C THR A 226 -3.38 14.05 -1.50
N TYR A 227 -3.25 13.69 -2.78
CA TYR A 227 -4.23 13.95 -3.82
C TYR A 227 -4.42 12.71 -4.70
N VAL A 228 -5.50 12.72 -5.49
CA VAL A 228 -5.77 11.72 -6.52
C VAL A 228 -6.23 12.40 -7.80
N HIS A 229 -5.73 11.94 -8.93
CA HIS A 229 -6.33 12.15 -10.25
C HIS A 229 -6.90 10.82 -10.72
N VAL A 230 -8.11 10.83 -11.30
CA VAL A 230 -8.79 9.63 -11.76
C VAL A 230 -9.12 9.78 -13.23
N SER A 231 -8.80 8.76 -14.02
CA SER A 231 -9.18 8.69 -15.43
C SER A 231 -9.74 7.32 -15.80
N GLY A 232 -10.56 7.28 -16.85
CA GLY A 232 -11.23 6.06 -17.29
C GLY A 232 -12.48 5.75 -16.47
N SER A 233 -12.80 4.46 -16.32
CA SER A 233 -14.03 3.95 -15.69
C SER A 233 -13.87 3.61 -14.20
N ALA A 234 -13.06 4.38 -13.46
CA ALA A 234 -12.81 4.11 -12.04
C ALA A 234 -14.08 4.19 -11.18
N PHE A 235 -15.05 5.00 -11.59
CA PHE A 235 -16.36 5.07 -10.96
C PHE A 235 -17.42 4.43 -11.87
N HIS A 236 -17.95 3.29 -11.47
CA HIS A 236 -19.04 2.63 -12.19
C HIS A 236 -20.39 3.25 -11.82
N GLU A 237 -21.25 3.43 -12.83
CA GLU A 237 -22.66 3.71 -12.64
C GLU A 237 -23.37 2.39 -12.24
N GLY A 238 -23.37 2.07 -10.95
CA GLY A 238 -24.00 0.86 -10.44
C GLY A 238 -23.63 0.57 -8.99
N GLY A 239 -24.40 -0.31 -8.34
CA GLY A 239 -24.10 -0.72 -6.96
C GLY A 239 -22.80 -1.55 -6.88
N ILE A 240 -22.15 -1.50 -5.72
CA ILE A 240 -20.87 -2.22 -5.47
C ILE A 240 -20.99 -3.73 -5.74
N ASP A 241 -22.17 -4.31 -5.48
CA ASP A 241 -22.42 -5.74 -5.70
C ASP A 241 -22.41 -6.14 -7.19
N ALA A 242 -22.66 -5.20 -8.09
CA ALA A 242 -22.62 -5.43 -9.53
C ALA A 242 -21.20 -5.33 -10.12
N LEU A 243 -20.22 -4.85 -9.34
CA LEU A 243 -18.84 -4.73 -9.79
C LEU A 243 -18.18 -6.11 -9.97
N PRO A 244 -17.34 -6.28 -11.00
CA PRO A 244 -16.49 -7.46 -11.12
C PRO A 244 -15.52 -7.53 -9.95
N ASP A 245 -14.91 -8.69 -9.71
CA ASP A 245 -13.89 -8.84 -8.64
C ASP A 245 -12.77 -7.81 -8.76
N GLY A 246 -12.38 -7.48 -10.01
CA GLY A 246 -11.40 -6.46 -10.32
C GLY A 246 -11.07 -6.43 -11.83
N PRO A 247 -10.20 -5.51 -12.28
CA PRO A 247 -9.87 -5.36 -13.69
C PRO A 247 -9.23 -6.64 -14.28
N THR A 248 -9.56 -6.94 -15.52
CA THR A 248 -8.97 -8.05 -16.28
C THR A 248 -7.47 -7.83 -16.51
N ALA A 249 -6.76 -8.86 -16.95
CA ALA A 249 -5.33 -8.75 -17.29
C ALA A 249 -5.09 -7.71 -18.40
N GLN A 250 -5.99 -7.65 -19.40
CA GLN A 250 -5.91 -6.69 -20.49
C GLN A 250 -6.12 -5.25 -19.99
N GLU A 251 -7.17 -5.01 -19.19
CA GLU A 251 -7.40 -3.68 -18.60
C GLU A 251 -6.21 -3.21 -17.75
N ARG A 252 -5.57 -4.11 -17.00
CA ARG A 252 -4.35 -3.76 -16.24
C ARG A 252 -3.17 -3.45 -17.15
N ALA A 253 -3.04 -4.14 -18.28
CA ALA A 253 -1.96 -3.86 -19.24
C ALA A 253 -2.15 -2.50 -19.94
N ASP A 254 -3.39 -2.12 -20.22
CA ASP A 254 -3.73 -0.89 -20.93
C ASP A 254 -3.73 0.36 -20.02
N ASN A 255 -3.79 0.19 -18.70
CA ASN A 255 -3.94 1.29 -17.73
C ASN A 255 -2.79 1.34 -16.73
N ARG A 256 -1.70 2.01 -17.10
CA ARG A 256 -0.58 2.26 -16.17
C ARG A 256 -0.97 3.26 -15.08
N TYR A 257 -0.34 3.13 -13.91
CA TYR A 257 -0.45 4.10 -12.83
C TYR A 257 0.73 5.06 -12.86
N GLN A 258 0.47 6.28 -12.46
CA GLN A 258 1.47 7.33 -12.29
C GLN A 258 1.30 8.00 -10.92
N ALA A 259 2.38 8.58 -10.42
CA ALA A 259 2.32 9.47 -9.27
C ALA A 259 3.19 10.69 -9.53
N ALA A 260 2.78 11.85 -9.01
CA ALA A 260 3.53 13.08 -9.10
C ALA A 260 3.78 13.66 -7.70
N VAL A 261 4.97 14.21 -7.47
CA VAL A 261 5.35 14.83 -6.20
C VAL A 261 5.97 16.20 -6.41
N GLU A 262 5.62 17.14 -5.52
CA GLU A 262 6.31 18.39 -5.27
C GLU A 262 6.88 18.36 -3.85
N VAL A 263 8.19 18.55 -3.71
CA VAL A 263 8.86 18.73 -2.43
C VAL A 263 9.37 20.16 -2.35
N VAL A 264 9.02 20.86 -1.27
CA VAL A 264 9.37 22.26 -1.06
C VAL A 264 10.50 22.35 -0.03
N SER A 265 11.55 23.11 -0.36
CA SER A 265 12.64 23.44 0.57
C SER A 265 12.27 24.59 1.52
N ALA A 266 13.06 24.77 2.57
CA ALA A 266 12.91 25.91 3.49
C ALA A 266 13.05 27.28 2.78
N GLU A 267 13.82 27.33 1.69
CA GLU A 267 13.99 28.55 0.87
C GLU A 267 12.88 28.73 -0.18
N GLY A 268 11.90 27.81 -0.24
CA GLY A 268 10.80 27.85 -1.18
C GLY A 268 11.09 27.27 -2.57
N ALA A 269 12.27 26.66 -2.77
CA ALA A 269 12.54 25.93 -4.01
C ALA A 269 11.67 24.64 -4.09
N ILE A 270 11.22 24.29 -5.30
CA ILE A 270 10.36 23.13 -5.53
C ILE A 270 11.09 22.13 -6.42
N THR A 271 11.25 20.91 -5.91
CA THR A 271 11.70 19.75 -6.68
C THR A 271 10.47 18.91 -7.07
N ARG A 272 10.41 18.53 -8.36
CA ARG A 272 9.32 17.70 -8.91
C ARG A 272 9.85 16.38 -9.43
N ALA A 273 9.08 15.32 -9.20
CA ALA A 273 9.36 14.01 -9.76
C ALA A 273 8.06 13.27 -10.07
N VAL A 274 8.15 12.34 -11.01
CA VAL A 274 7.04 11.45 -11.41
C VAL A 274 7.50 10.02 -11.29
N LEU A 275 6.61 9.18 -10.75
CA LEU A 275 6.73 7.72 -10.83
C LEU A 275 5.76 7.24 -11.91
N ASP A 276 6.24 6.39 -12.81
CA ASP A 276 5.43 5.64 -13.78
C ASP A 276 5.62 4.14 -13.52
N THR A 277 4.52 3.40 -13.45
CA THR A 277 4.55 1.98 -13.14
C THR A 277 3.43 1.21 -13.85
N VAL A 278 3.49 -0.11 -13.78
CA VAL A 278 2.36 -0.96 -14.18
C VAL A 278 1.10 -0.60 -13.38
N ASN A 279 -0.05 -1.07 -13.84
CA ASN A 279 -1.32 -0.85 -13.11
C ASN A 279 -1.21 -1.22 -11.64
N GLY A 280 -1.84 -0.43 -10.74
CA GLY A 280 -1.75 -0.64 -9.29
C GLY A 280 -2.14 -2.05 -8.83
N TYR A 281 -3.11 -2.68 -9.50
CA TYR A 281 -3.47 -4.07 -9.20
C TYR A 281 -2.46 -5.11 -9.70
N SER A 282 -1.58 -4.77 -10.62
CA SER A 282 -0.41 -5.59 -10.97
C SER A 282 0.75 -5.32 -10.03
N PHE A 283 0.99 -4.05 -9.69
CA PHE A 283 2.07 -3.62 -8.79
C PHE A 283 1.90 -4.19 -7.37
N THR A 284 0.69 -4.04 -6.78
CA THR A 284 0.43 -4.39 -5.37
C THR A 284 0.82 -5.83 -5.00
N PRO A 285 0.34 -6.88 -5.69
CA PRO A 285 0.72 -8.25 -5.35
C PRO A 285 2.21 -8.53 -5.56
N LEU A 286 2.83 -7.92 -6.55
CA LEU A 286 4.28 -8.06 -6.79
C LEU A 286 5.08 -7.43 -5.65
N ALA A 287 4.80 -6.18 -5.29
CA ALA A 287 5.49 -5.47 -4.23
C ALA A 287 5.33 -6.15 -2.88
N ALA A 288 4.10 -6.59 -2.53
CA ALA A 288 3.84 -7.30 -1.28
C ALA A 288 4.60 -8.63 -1.19
N VAL A 289 4.71 -9.38 -2.28
CA VAL A 289 5.49 -10.63 -2.32
C VAL A 289 6.99 -10.36 -2.24
N VAL A 290 7.49 -9.32 -2.92
CA VAL A 290 8.91 -8.92 -2.80
C VAL A 290 9.23 -8.49 -1.37
N ALA A 291 8.36 -7.69 -0.72
CA ALA A 291 8.51 -7.33 0.68
C ALA A 291 8.53 -8.57 1.58
N ALA A 292 7.57 -9.48 1.44
CA ALA A 292 7.52 -10.72 2.21
C ALA A 292 8.77 -11.58 2.02
N ARG A 293 9.28 -11.71 0.79
CA ARG A 293 10.53 -12.43 0.50
C ARG A 293 11.74 -11.82 1.20
N ARG A 294 11.87 -10.51 1.20
CA ARG A 294 12.97 -9.79 1.89
C ARG A 294 12.89 -9.96 3.40
N VAL A 295 11.68 -9.90 3.98
CA VAL A 295 11.45 -10.17 5.40
C VAL A 295 11.80 -11.62 5.77
N LEU A 296 11.40 -12.61 4.95
CA LEU A 296 11.78 -14.00 5.13
C LEU A 296 13.31 -14.22 5.05
N ALA A 297 14.00 -13.41 4.26
CA ALA A 297 15.46 -13.40 4.14
C ALA A 297 16.17 -12.72 5.34
N GLY A 298 15.43 -12.09 6.26
CA GLY A 298 15.97 -11.51 7.50
C GLY A 298 16.04 -9.98 7.51
N GLU A 299 15.44 -9.30 6.53
CA GLU A 299 15.41 -7.83 6.48
C GLU A 299 14.28 -7.23 7.36
N ALA A 300 13.72 -8.00 8.30
CA ALA A 300 12.73 -7.50 9.25
C ALA A 300 13.35 -6.50 10.23
N ARG A 301 12.58 -5.46 10.58
CA ARG A 301 12.88 -4.54 11.68
C ARG A 301 11.66 -4.51 12.60
N PRO A 302 11.81 -4.78 13.91
CA PRO A 302 10.70 -4.73 14.86
C PRO A 302 10.00 -3.36 14.91
N GLY A 303 8.76 -3.35 15.36
CA GLY A 303 7.93 -2.17 15.45
C GLY A 303 7.14 -1.88 14.17
N PHE A 304 6.46 -0.73 14.14
CA PHE A 304 5.76 -0.21 12.97
C PHE A 304 6.78 0.24 11.90
N GLN A 305 6.69 -0.32 10.72
CA GLN A 305 7.62 -0.06 9.63
C GLN A 305 6.90 0.33 8.33
N THR A 306 7.63 1.00 7.43
CA THR A 306 7.19 1.29 6.07
C THR A 306 8.08 0.56 5.07
N PRO A 307 7.61 0.24 3.86
CA PRO A 307 8.44 -0.38 2.83
C PRO A 307 9.75 0.38 2.59
N VAL A 308 9.67 1.68 2.43
CA VAL A 308 10.85 2.53 2.19
C VAL A 308 11.79 2.59 3.41
N GLY A 309 11.22 2.67 4.62
CA GLY A 309 12.02 2.69 5.86
C GLY A 309 12.85 1.43 6.06
N VAL A 310 12.37 0.27 5.56
CA VAL A 310 13.09 -1.01 5.67
C VAL A 310 13.93 -1.30 4.43
N PHE A 311 13.39 -1.04 3.24
CA PHE A 311 13.95 -1.53 1.99
C PHE A 311 14.67 -0.46 1.15
N GLY A 312 14.61 0.81 1.54
CA GLY A 312 15.23 1.93 0.83
C GLY A 312 14.28 2.69 -0.09
N SER A 313 14.68 3.90 -0.47
CA SER A 313 13.90 4.82 -1.30
C SER A 313 13.71 4.33 -2.74
N ASP A 314 14.49 3.38 -3.19
CA ASP A 314 14.42 2.74 -4.50
C ASP A 314 13.50 1.52 -4.55
N PHE A 315 12.83 1.16 -3.44
CA PHE A 315 12.03 -0.06 -3.35
C PHE A 315 11.02 -0.20 -4.48
N ALA A 316 10.27 0.86 -4.82
CA ALA A 316 9.30 0.79 -5.92
C ALA A 316 9.95 0.49 -7.27
N GLU A 317 11.16 0.99 -7.53
CA GLU A 317 11.89 0.76 -8.79
C GLU A 317 12.41 -0.68 -8.91
N THR A 318 12.40 -1.46 -7.81
CA THR A 318 12.69 -2.91 -7.85
C THR A 318 11.48 -3.74 -8.31
N ILE A 319 10.31 -3.12 -8.47
CA ILE A 319 9.05 -3.81 -8.77
C ILE A 319 8.65 -3.57 -10.22
N ALA A 320 8.56 -4.66 -10.99
CA ALA A 320 8.13 -4.63 -12.39
C ALA A 320 8.82 -3.50 -13.20
N ASP A 321 8.11 -2.93 -14.17
CA ASP A 321 8.56 -1.79 -14.98
C ASP A 321 8.17 -0.47 -14.29
N THR A 322 8.82 -0.17 -13.15
CA THR A 322 8.62 1.06 -12.38
C THR A 322 9.84 1.97 -12.52
N ARG A 323 9.59 3.27 -12.76
CA ARG A 323 10.63 4.27 -12.93
C ARG A 323 10.26 5.58 -12.25
N ILE A 324 11.21 6.20 -11.57
CA ILE A 324 11.11 7.56 -11.03
C ILE A 324 11.95 8.50 -11.90
N THR A 325 11.30 9.56 -12.39
CA THR A 325 11.94 10.59 -13.23
C THR A 325 11.74 11.96 -12.58
N PHE A 326 12.83 12.73 -12.48
CA PHE A 326 12.76 14.12 -12.01
C PHE A 326 12.40 15.04 -13.17
N ILE A 327 11.53 16.00 -12.90
CA ILE A 327 11.13 17.04 -13.86
C ILE A 327 11.99 18.25 -13.58
N ASP A 328 12.82 18.64 -14.53
CA ASP A 328 13.56 19.89 -14.45
C ASP A 328 12.59 21.07 -14.43
N PRO A 329 12.88 22.13 -13.63
CA PRO A 329 12.08 23.35 -13.69
C PRO A 329 12.08 23.84 -15.13
N ALA A 330 10.90 24.01 -15.72
CA ALA A 330 10.77 24.55 -17.06
C ALA A 330 11.56 25.87 -17.11
N THR A 331 12.54 25.95 -18.03
CA THR A 331 13.21 27.21 -18.33
C THR A 331 12.11 28.23 -18.69
N PRO A 332 12.00 29.36 -17.97
CA PRO A 332 10.95 30.33 -18.28
C PRO A 332 11.09 30.72 -19.75
N ALA A 333 10.01 30.56 -20.51
CA ALA A 333 9.98 31.00 -21.90
C ALA A 333 10.46 32.46 -21.92
N SER A 334 11.57 32.72 -22.59
CA SER A 334 12.05 34.08 -22.83
C SER A 334 10.93 34.85 -23.51
N ARG A 335 10.41 35.88 -22.83
CA ARG A 335 9.44 36.85 -23.39
C ARG A 335 10.08 37.72 -24.44
#